data_a83607fe040a0156b5705a3619e5f222
#
_entry.id   a83607fe040a0156b5705a3619e5f222
#
_cell.length_a   1.000
_cell.length_b   1.000
_cell.length_c   1.000
_cell.angle_alpha   90.00
_cell.angle_beta   90.00
_cell.angle_gamma   90.00
#
_symmetry.space_group_name_H-M   'P 1'
#
loop_
_entity.id
_entity.type
_entity.pdbx_description
1 polymer ?
#
loop_
_entity_poly.entity_id
_entity_poly.type
_entity_poly.pdbx_seq_one_letter_code
_entity_poly.pdbx_strand_id
1 'polypeptide(L)'
;MSVFASKLSTNTDTYTANRQEMLSLMDDYREIKDRARALSEKRRARFEERGQLTPRERRTRLLDPGMPFLELYSLANYCVDTDDREKSIPGASSLAGIGFISGVRCLVYVDDSGINAGASTQKSGEKLRACLDVARTHKLPFVHLVESAGANLMQYQVESWAHGGGIFYRRALLSAAGIPTITVLHGPATAGGAYMPGMSDYVISIKGRGRASLGGAALTRAATGEISDEEELAGTDMHATISGLVEYTAEDDAHGLLIARNLVAKLDWNKGCPDPKLKKFAEPRYSADEIAGLVPPDYRKPYEVRELVARFVDDSDFEDFKPRYGVSTVCLQASIYGNACGIIGNNGPIDPAGATKGGQFFQLCDQANIPIIFLNNTTGYMVGKEYEQGGMVKHGSKMIQAVSNVRVPKITLYIGASFGAGNYGMGGHGYEPEFLFTWPNALTGVMGGEQAANTMDQVARVSAERRGQEVDEAALKAQKDRLIAHFDAQSDAFYTSGRLLDQGMIDPRDTRRVLGFALETCWEARNRDLHPNAFGVARL
;
A
#
# COMPACT_ATOMS: atom_id res chain seq x y z
N MET A 1 1.89 23.19 28.25
CA MET A 1 2.12 21.80 27.81
C MET A 1 3.61 21.57 27.88
N SER A 2 4.07 20.48 28.46
CA SER A 2 5.51 20.21 28.57
C SER A 2 5.91 19.41 27.34
N VAL A 3 6.66 20.05 26.46
CA VAL A 3 7.30 19.40 25.31
C VAL A 3 8.08 18.18 25.78
N PHE A 4 8.00 17.10 25.04
CA PHE A 4 8.73 15.87 25.35
C PHE A 4 10.24 16.11 25.37
N ALA A 5 10.90 15.75 26.46
CA ALA A 5 12.36 15.84 26.61
C ALA A 5 12.99 14.50 26.19
N SER A 6 13.63 14.46 25.03
CA SER A 6 14.33 13.28 24.54
C SER A 6 15.50 12.88 25.43
N LYS A 7 15.65 11.58 25.64
CA LYS A 7 16.79 10.95 26.33
C LYS A 7 17.67 10.16 25.37
N LEU A 8 17.37 10.20 24.07
CA LEU A 8 18.15 9.48 23.06
C LEU A 8 19.57 10.05 23.00
N SER A 9 20.55 9.18 23.06
CA SER A 9 21.95 9.48 22.76
C SER A 9 22.34 8.87 21.42
N THR A 10 22.65 9.71 20.45
CA THR A 10 23.06 9.30 19.09
C THR A 10 24.52 8.87 19.01
N ASN A 11 25.28 9.01 20.10
CA ASN A 11 26.72 8.71 20.15
C ASN A 11 27.04 7.32 20.74
N THR A 12 26.03 6.46 20.90
CA THR A 12 26.21 5.10 21.42
C THR A 12 26.48 4.10 20.28
N ASP A 13 27.28 3.08 20.57
CA ASP A 13 27.56 1.99 19.63
C ASP A 13 26.26 1.29 19.20
N THR A 14 25.33 1.11 20.14
CA THR A 14 24.00 0.50 19.84
C THR A 14 23.21 1.33 18.84
N TYR A 15 23.15 2.65 19.01
CA TYR A 15 22.47 3.53 18.07
C TYR A 15 23.12 3.47 16.68
N THR A 16 24.45 3.52 16.64
CA THR A 16 25.21 3.47 15.39
C THR A 16 24.99 2.15 14.65
N ALA A 17 25.03 1.02 15.37
CA ALA A 17 24.77 -0.30 14.79
C ALA A 17 23.33 -0.43 14.26
N ASN A 18 22.33 -0.03 15.05
CA ASN A 18 20.93 -0.04 14.60
C ASN A 18 20.72 0.82 13.34
N ARG A 19 21.33 2.02 13.32
CA ARG A 19 21.26 2.92 12.17
C ARG A 19 21.87 2.30 10.92
N GLN A 20 23.04 1.70 11.05
CA GLN A 20 23.73 1.06 9.92
C GLN A 20 22.89 -0.11 9.34
N GLU A 21 22.36 -0.95 10.20
CA GLU A 21 21.52 -2.07 9.81
C GLU A 21 20.22 -1.59 9.12
N MET A 22 19.53 -0.59 9.67
CA MET A 22 18.32 -0.01 9.07
C MET A 22 18.60 0.60 7.70
N LEU A 23 19.73 1.34 7.56
CA LEU A 23 20.09 1.94 6.28
C LEU A 23 20.46 0.89 5.24
N SER A 24 21.09 -0.22 5.65
CA SER A 24 21.36 -1.35 4.75
C SER A 24 20.06 -1.95 4.20
N LEU A 25 19.04 -2.18 5.05
CA LEU A 25 17.72 -2.63 4.61
C LEU A 25 17.05 -1.64 3.64
N MET A 26 17.27 -0.34 3.83
CA MET A 26 16.78 0.67 2.90
C MET A 26 17.51 0.68 1.57
N ASP A 27 18.81 0.35 1.56
CA ASP A 27 19.57 0.22 0.32
C ASP A 27 19.10 -1.02 -0.46
N ASP A 28 18.85 -2.15 0.21
CA ASP A 28 18.23 -3.35 -0.39
C ASP A 28 16.87 -3.02 -1.02
N TYR A 29 16.03 -2.26 -0.31
CA TYR A 29 14.74 -1.82 -0.84
C TYR A 29 14.87 -0.98 -2.11
N ARG A 30 15.81 -0.04 -2.13
CA ARG A 30 16.08 0.81 -3.31
C ARG A 30 16.58 -0.03 -4.48
N GLU A 31 17.53 -0.93 -4.22
CA GLU A 31 18.07 -1.83 -5.24
C GLU A 31 16.96 -2.69 -5.87
N ILE A 32 16.12 -3.31 -5.06
CA ILE A 32 14.99 -4.14 -5.54
C ILE A 32 14.05 -3.30 -6.42
N LYS A 33 13.67 -2.09 -5.98
CA LYS A 33 12.84 -1.19 -6.79
C LYS A 33 13.51 -0.80 -8.11
N ASP A 34 14.81 -0.55 -8.08
CA ASP A 34 15.56 -0.14 -9.26
C ASP A 34 15.65 -1.25 -10.31
N ARG A 35 15.48 -2.53 -9.96
CA ARG A 35 15.41 -3.63 -10.93
C ARG A 35 14.28 -3.43 -11.95
N ALA A 36 13.08 -3.08 -11.50
CA ALA A 36 11.95 -2.79 -12.39
C ALA A 36 12.21 -1.56 -13.26
N ARG A 37 12.80 -0.51 -12.68
CA ARG A 37 13.20 0.70 -13.43
C ARG A 37 14.22 0.37 -14.50
N ALA A 38 15.29 -0.33 -14.15
CA ALA A 38 16.36 -0.71 -15.08
C ALA A 38 15.86 -1.62 -16.20
N LEU A 39 14.92 -2.53 -15.90
CA LEU A 39 14.32 -3.40 -16.91
C LEU A 39 13.47 -2.62 -17.92
N SER A 40 12.63 -1.69 -17.45
CA SER A 40 11.84 -0.81 -18.30
C SER A 40 12.73 0.11 -19.14
N GLU A 41 13.79 0.66 -18.54
CA GLU A 41 14.73 1.58 -19.21
C GLU A 41 15.51 0.93 -20.38
N LYS A 42 15.75 -0.39 -20.34
CA LYS A 42 16.33 -1.12 -21.49
C LYS A 42 15.49 -1.00 -22.76
N ARG A 43 14.24 -0.61 -22.66
CA ARG A 43 13.33 -0.40 -23.79
C ARG A 43 13.23 1.06 -24.23
N ARG A 44 13.97 1.99 -23.61
CA ARG A 44 13.93 3.44 -23.92
C ARG A 44 14.10 3.72 -25.42
N ALA A 45 15.11 3.14 -26.06
CA ALA A 45 15.33 3.33 -27.49
C ALA A 45 14.09 3.00 -28.34
N ARG A 46 13.35 1.95 -27.99
CA ARG A 46 12.11 1.57 -28.67
C ARG A 46 10.99 2.60 -28.50
N PHE A 47 10.87 3.22 -27.32
CA PHE A 47 9.93 4.32 -27.09
C PHE A 47 10.32 5.55 -27.93
N GLU A 48 11.60 5.90 -27.93
CA GLU A 48 12.14 7.04 -28.71
C GLU A 48 11.95 6.86 -30.22
N GLU A 49 12.27 5.68 -30.78
CA GLU A 49 12.02 5.34 -32.18
C GLU A 49 10.56 5.50 -32.60
N ARG A 50 9.63 5.26 -31.64
CA ARG A 50 8.19 5.42 -31.86
C ARG A 50 7.68 6.82 -31.53
N GLY A 51 8.55 7.73 -31.09
CA GLY A 51 8.17 9.06 -30.62
C GLY A 51 7.27 8.99 -29.37
N GLN A 52 7.42 7.96 -28.54
CA GLN A 52 6.65 7.76 -27.32
C GLN A 52 7.45 8.21 -26.09
N LEU A 53 6.74 8.68 -25.06
CA LEU A 53 7.30 8.84 -23.73
C LEU A 53 7.36 7.47 -23.03
N THR A 54 8.40 7.28 -22.20
CA THR A 54 8.44 6.13 -21.30
C THR A 54 7.33 6.23 -20.26
N PRO A 55 6.87 5.11 -19.64
CA PRO A 55 5.84 5.13 -18.62
C PRO A 55 6.15 6.08 -17.45
N ARG A 56 7.42 6.17 -17.04
CA ARG A 56 7.87 7.09 -15.98
C ARG A 56 7.82 8.55 -16.40
N GLU A 57 8.18 8.86 -17.64
CA GLU A 57 8.06 10.21 -18.19
C GLU A 57 6.59 10.63 -18.32
N ARG A 58 5.70 9.71 -18.76
CA ARG A 58 4.25 9.95 -18.79
C ARG A 58 3.73 10.30 -17.39
N ARG A 59 4.07 9.52 -16.36
CA ARG A 59 3.72 9.82 -14.98
C ARG A 59 4.24 11.19 -14.55
N THR A 60 5.50 11.48 -14.79
CA THR A 60 6.14 12.73 -14.37
C THR A 60 5.49 13.95 -15.03
N ARG A 61 5.12 13.86 -16.32
CA ARG A 61 4.45 14.97 -17.02
C ARG A 61 2.98 15.13 -16.64
N LEU A 62 2.33 14.04 -16.20
CA LEU A 62 0.96 14.09 -15.73
C LEU A 62 0.83 14.82 -14.39
N LEU A 63 1.77 14.57 -13.48
CA LEU A 63 1.77 15.10 -12.12
C LEU A 63 2.21 16.56 -12.06
N ASP A 64 1.76 17.26 -11.01
CA ASP A 64 2.15 18.63 -10.75
C ASP A 64 3.60 18.70 -10.26
N PRO A 65 4.45 19.53 -10.88
CA PRO A 65 5.83 19.67 -10.45
C PRO A 65 5.96 20.15 -9.01
N GLY A 66 6.86 19.52 -8.25
CA GLY A 66 7.12 19.88 -6.85
C GLY A 66 6.05 19.45 -5.84
N MET A 67 4.94 18.87 -6.29
CA MET A 67 3.94 18.31 -5.39
C MET A 67 4.30 16.88 -4.97
N PRO A 68 3.93 16.46 -3.75
CA PRO A 68 4.24 15.12 -3.26
C PRO A 68 3.53 14.02 -4.06
N PHE A 69 4.22 12.89 -4.21
CA PHE A 69 3.66 11.66 -4.77
C PHE A 69 3.87 10.52 -3.76
N LEU A 70 2.80 9.89 -3.33
CA LEU A 70 2.83 8.71 -2.47
C LEU A 70 2.73 7.47 -3.35
N GLU A 71 3.85 6.81 -3.60
CA GLU A 71 3.89 5.57 -4.38
C GLU A 71 3.24 4.43 -3.60
N LEU A 72 2.39 3.65 -4.26
CA LEU A 72 1.68 2.51 -3.67
C LEU A 72 2.11 1.19 -4.33
N TYR A 73 2.21 0.14 -3.52
CA TYR A 73 2.47 -1.23 -3.97
C TYR A 73 3.74 -1.37 -4.83
N SER A 74 4.79 -0.64 -4.47
CA SER A 74 6.04 -0.62 -5.26
C SER A 74 6.73 -1.98 -5.34
N LEU A 75 6.57 -2.85 -4.34
CA LEU A 75 7.11 -4.21 -4.31
C LEU A 75 6.14 -5.29 -4.80
N ALA A 76 4.91 -4.95 -5.23
CA ALA A 76 3.96 -5.92 -5.76
C ALA A 76 4.65 -6.91 -6.73
N ASN A 77 4.38 -8.19 -6.60
CA ASN A 77 4.99 -9.30 -7.37
C ASN A 77 6.39 -9.76 -6.90
N TYR A 78 7.08 -9.04 -6.02
CA TYR A 78 8.38 -9.47 -5.50
C TYR A 78 8.26 -10.82 -4.78
N CYS A 79 9.13 -11.77 -5.13
CA CYS A 79 9.10 -13.18 -4.69
C CYS A 79 7.75 -13.89 -4.93
N VAL A 80 7.01 -13.49 -5.98
CA VAL A 80 5.79 -14.15 -6.48
C VAL A 80 6.00 -14.70 -7.87
N ASP A 81 6.69 -13.95 -8.73
CA ASP A 81 7.10 -14.41 -10.07
C ASP A 81 8.16 -15.52 -10.03
N THR A 82 9.01 -15.49 -9.02
CA THR A 82 10.02 -16.49 -8.71
C THR A 82 10.41 -16.44 -7.24
N ASP A 83 10.79 -17.57 -6.65
CA ASP A 83 11.34 -17.65 -5.28
C ASP A 83 12.78 -17.12 -5.19
N ASP A 84 13.45 -16.92 -6.33
CA ASP A 84 14.79 -16.37 -6.41
C ASP A 84 14.72 -14.84 -6.19
N ARG A 85 15.09 -14.42 -4.98
CA ARG A 85 15.05 -13.01 -4.56
C ARG A 85 15.90 -12.09 -5.45
N GLU A 86 16.97 -12.62 -6.06
CA GLU A 86 17.86 -11.82 -6.92
C GLU A 86 17.30 -11.61 -8.34
N LYS A 87 16.43 -12.50 -8.80
CA LYS A 87 15.83 -12.43 -10.14
C LYS A 87 14.43 -11.85 -10.14
N SER A 88 13.77 -11.79 -9.00
CA SER A 88 12.41 -11.31 -8.90
C SER A 88 12.31 -9.82 -9.26
N ILE A 89 11.30 -9.50 -10.07
CA ILE A 89 11.03 -8.14 -10.56
C ILE A 89 9.78 -7.58 -9.88
N PRO A 90 9.93 -6.53 -9.05
CA PRO A 90 8.81 -5.91 -8.35
C PRO A 90 7.98 -5.00 -9.25
N GLY A 91 6.88 -4.48 -8.71
CA GLY A 91 6.03 -3.47 -9.33
C GLY A 91 4.91 -4.02 -10.20
N ALA A 92 4.89 -5.35 -10.47
CA ALA A 92 3.84 -6.00 -11.26
C ALA A 92 3.56 -5.28 -12.60
N SER A 93 4.63 -4.92 -13.33
CA SER A 93 4.59 -4.21 -14.64
C SER A 93 3.73 -2.93 -14.61
N SER A 94 3.69 -2.23 -13.48
CA SER A 94 2.92 -0.99 -13.34
C SER A 94 3.47 -0.07 -12.25
N LEU A 95 3.17 1.23 -12.39
CA LEU A 95 3.42 2.25 -11.38
C LEU A 95 2.07 2.72 -10.84
N ALA A 96 1.95 2.89 -9.55
CA ALA A 96 0.73 3.39 -8.94
C ALA A 96 1.03 4.30 -7.75
N GLY A 97 0.14 5.25 -7.48
CA GLY A 97 0.27 6.12 -6.32
C GLY A 97 -0.75 7.25 -6.30
N ILE A 98 -0.74 7.97 -5.21
CA ILE A 98 -1.56 9.17 -5.03
C ILE A 98 -0.68 10.39 -5.25
N GLY A 99 -1.11 11.28 -6.13
CA GLY A 99 -0.40 12.51 -6.45
C GLY A 99 -1.34 13.61 -6.92
N PHE A 100 -0.78 14.74 -7.32
CA PHE A 100 -1.57 15.92 -7.71
C PHE A 100 -1.54 16.11 -9.22
N ILE A 101 -2.71 16.35 -9.79
CA ILE A 101 -2.92 16.71 -11.18
C ILE A 101 -3.74 17.99 -11.20
N SER A 102 -3.17 19.08 -11.69
CA SER A 102 -3.83 20.40 -11.71
C SER A 102 -4.40 20.81 -10.32
N GLY A 103 -3.64 20.55 -9.26
CA GLY A 103 -4.02 20.84 -7.89
C GLY A 103 -5.00 19.86 -7.24
N VAL A 104 -5.46 18.85 -7.97
CA VAL A 104 -6.38 17.82 -7.48
C VAL A 104 -5.62 16.56 -7.08
N ARG A 105 -5.88 16.04 -5.89
CA ARG A 105 -5.35 14.76 -5.44
C ARG A 105 -6.06 13.62 -6.19
N CYS A 106 -5.29 12.84 -6.95
CA CYS A 106 -5.77 11.76 -7.80
C CYS A 106 -5.04 10.46 -7.49
N LEU A 107 -5.69 9.33 -7.73
CA LEU A 107 -5.00 8.06 -7.86
C LEU A 107 -4.55 7.88 -9.31
N VAL A 108 -3.26 7.71 -9.50
CA VAL A 108 -2.63 7.52 -10.82
C VAL A 108 -2.16 6.09 -10.94
N TYR A 109 -2.55 5.42 -12.02
CA TYR A 109 -2.10 4.07 -12.38
C TYR A 109 -1.50 4.11 -13.79
N VAL A 110 -0.30 3.54 -13.95
CA VAL A 110 0.43 3.58 -15.23
C VAL A 110 0.89 2.18 -15.58
N ASP A 111 0.47 1.65 -16.70
CA ASP A 111 1.02 0.41 -17.23
C ASP A 111 2.48 0.64 -17.66
N ASP A 112 3.39 -0.21 -17.20
CA ASP A 112 4.80 -0.17 -17.59
C ASP A 112 5.04 -1.14 -18.75
N SER A 113 4.74 -0.67 -19.97
CA SER A 113 4.91 -1.45 -21.20
C SER A 113 6.38 -1.70 -21.57
N GLY A 114 7.34 -1.10 -20.87
CA GLY A 114 8.75 -1.47 -20.91
C GLY A 114 9.04 -2.84 -20.28
N ILE A 115 8.12 -3.34 -19.45
CA ILE A 115 8.20 -4.66 -18.80
C ILE A 115 7.14 -5.57 -19.42
N ASN A 116 7.56 -6.64 -20.09
CA ASN A 116 6.68 -7.64 -20.73
C ASN A 116 5.57 -7.03 -21.60
N ALA A 117 5.86 -5.92 -22.30
CA ALA A 117 4.88 -5.16 -23.09
C ALA A 117 3.60 -4.76 -22.33
N GLY A 118 3.69 -4.57 -21.02
CA GLY A 118 2.55 -4.26 -20.17
C GLY A 118 1.58 -5.44 -19.97
N ALA A 119 2.00 -6.67 -20.27
CA ALA A 119 1.15 -7.84 -20.08
C ALA A 119 0.75 -8.02 -18.61
N SER A 120 -0.52 -8.27 -18.39
CA SER A 120 -1.08 -8.44 -17.04
C SER A 120 -0.74 -9.81 -16.47
N THR A 121 -0.26 -9.82 -15.22
CA THR A 121 -0.06 -10.99 -14.37
C THR A 121 -1.13 -11.01 -13.26
N GLN A 122 -1.16 -12.08 -12.46
CA GLN A 122 -2.04 -12.13 -11.29
C GLN A 122 -1.84 -10.90 -10.39
N LYS A 123 -0.60 -10.57 -10.05
CA LYS A 123 -0.30 -9.47 -9.12
C LYS A 123 -0.56 -8.09 -9.73
N SER A 124 -0.46 -7.88 -11.04
CA SER A 124 -0.91 -6.64 -11.68
C SER A 124 -2.42 -6.44 -11.57
N GLY A 125 -3.20 -7.52 -11.76
CA GLY A 125 -4.66 -7.48 -11.56
C GLY A 125 -5.05 -7.21 -10.10
N GLU A 126 -4.39 -7.85 -9.14
CA GLU A 126 -4.60 -7.60 -7.70
C GLU A 126 -4.23 -6.15 -7.32
N LYS A 127 -3.08 -5.64 -7.80
CA LYS A 127 -2.63 -4.26 -7.57
C LYS A 127 -3.63 -3.25 -8.14
N LEU A 128 -4.12 -3.46 -9.36
CA LEU A 128 -5.11 -2.56 -9.95
C LEU A 128 -6.43 -2.56 -9.14
N ARG A 129 -6.90 -3.73 -8.69
CA ARG A 129 -8.08 -3.83 -7.81
C ARG A 129 -7.87 -3.05 -6.51
N ALA A 130 -6.73 -3.27 -5.85
CA ALA A 130 -6.40 -2.56 -4.62
C ALA A 130 -6.34 -1.03 -4.82
N CYS A 131 -5.77 -0.56 -5.94
CA CYS A 131 -5.76 0.86 -6.28
C CYS A 131 -7.18 1.42 -6.52
N LEU A 132 -8.08 0.65 -7.14
CA LEU A 132 -9.48 1.07 -7.31
C LEU A 132 -10.22 1.15 -5.97
N ASP A 133 -9.94 0.23 -5.03
CA ASP A 133 -10.47 0.28 -3.68
C ASP A 133 -9.94 1.51 -2.92
N VAL A 134 -8.65 1.84 -3.03
CA VAL A 134 -8.06 3.08 -2.47
C VAL A 134 -8.74 4.32 -3.08
N ALA A 135 -8.91 4.36 -4.41
CA ALA A 135 -9.58 5.48 -5.07
C ALA A 135 -11.01 5.68 -4.57
N ARG A 136 -11.75 4.59 -4.36
CA ARG A 136 -13.12 4.62 -3.85
C ARG A 136 -13.18 5.09 -2.39
N THR A 137 -12.34 4.50 -1.52
CA THR A 137 -12.30 4.82 -0.09
C THR A 137 -11.95 6.29 0.14
N HIS A 138 -10.99 6.80 -0.62
CA HIS A 138 -10.49 8.16 -0.48
C HIS A 138 -11.12 9.16 -1.46
N LYS A 139 -12.14 8.75 -2.23
CA LYS A 139 -12.84 9.60 -3.18
C LYS A 139 -11.88 10.33 -4.13
N LEU A 140 -10.95 9.58 -4.73
CA LEU A 140 -9.92 10.12 -5.62
C LEU A 140 -10.28 9.91 -7.08
N PRO A 141 -10.28 10.92 -7.94
CA PRO A 141 -10.33 10.73 -9.38
C PRO A 141 -9.26 9.70 -9.79
N PHE A 142 -9.65 8.73 -10.61
CA PHE A 142 -8.77 7.64 -11.03
C PHE A 142 -8.27 7.90 -12.45
N VAL A 143 -6.95 8.12 -12.60
CA VAL A 143 -6.33 8.38 -13.91
C VAL A 143 -5.45 7.20 -14.29
N HIS A 144 -5.78 6.54 -15.40
CA HIS A 144 -5.10 5.36 -15.91
C HIS A 144 -4.40 5.63 -17.24
N LEU A 145 -3.08 5.51 -17.27
CA LEU A 145 -2.27 5.57 -18.50
C LEU A 145 -2.10 4.15 -19.03
N VAL A 146 -2.85 3.83 -20.07
CA VAL A 146 -3.03 2.44 -20.56
C VAL A 146 -2.12 2.17 -21.75
N GLU A 147 -1.33 1.10 -21.63
CA GLU A 147 -0.60 0.47 -22.71
C GLU A 147 -0.29 -0.99 -22.32
N SER A 148 -1.12 -1.94 -22.75
CA SER A 148 -1.03 -3.34 -22.31
C SER A 148 -1.29 -4.32 -23.44
N ALA A 149 -0.45 -5.34 -23.55
CA ALA A 149 -0.63 -6.45 -24.47
C ALA A 149 -1.75 -7.44 -24.06
N GLY A 150 -2.47 -7.16 -22.94
CA GLY A 150 -3.49 -8.05 -22.39
C GLY A 150 -2.91 -9.08 -21.41
N ALA A 151 -3.62 -10.18 -21.17
CA ALA A 151 -3.22 -11.21 -20.20
C ALA A 151 -2.01 -12.03 -20.70
N ASN A 152 -1.10 -12.35 -19.80
CA ASN A 152 -0.01 -13.28 -20.08
C ASN A 152 -0.54 -14.72 -20.08
N LEU A 153 -0.86 -15.25 -21.26
CA LEU A 153 -1.43 -16.58 -21.42
C LEU A 153 -0.47 -17.72 -21.00
N MET A 154 0.85 -17.47 -20.99
CA MET A 154 1.84 -18.46 -20.55
C MET A 154 1.83 -18.67 -19.02
N GLN A 155 1.26 -17.72 -18.29
CA GLN A 155 1.10 -17.76 -16.83
C GLN A 155 -0.38 -17.83 -16.43
N TYR A 156 -1.25 -18.32 -17.34
CA TYR A 156 -2.69 -18.40 -17.09
C TYR A 156 -3.00 -19.31 -15.89
N GLN A 157 -3.86 -18.79 -15.02
CA GLN A 157 -4.49 -19.50 -13.91
C GLN A 157 -5.97 -19.10 -13.87
N VAL A 158 -6.86 -20.08 -13.73
CA VAL A 158 -8.31 -19.84 -13.73
C VAL A 158 -8.75 -18.94 -12.57
N GLU A 159 -8.08 -19.06 -11.43
CA GLU A 159 -8.31 -18.22 -10.25
C GLU A 159 -8.00 -16.74 -10.56
N SER A 160 -6.91 -16.48 -11.27
CA SER A 160 -6.53 -15.12 -11.70
C SER A 160 -7.58 -14.54 -12.64
N TRP A 161 -8.10 -15.34 -13.56
CA TRP A 161 -9.19 -14.94 -14.46
C TRP A 161 -10.48 -14.66 -13.69
N ALA A 162 -10.90 -15.57 -12.81
CA ALA A 162 -12.13 -15.44 -12.02
C ALA A 162 -12.09 -14.17 -11.13
N HIS A 163 -10.97 -13.92 -10.48
CA HIS A 163 -10.77 -12.71 -9.69
C HIS A 163 -10.58 -11.45 -10.54
N GLY A 164 -10.11 -11.59 -11.78
CA GLY A 164 -9.84 -10.48 -12.71
C GLY A 164 -11.10 -9.67 -13.05
N GLY A 165 -12.27 -10.31 -13.12
CA GLY A 165 -13.57 -9.64 -13.28
C GLY A 165 -13.86 -8.58 -12.21
N GLY A 166 -13.27 -8.71 -11.04
CA GLY A 166 -13.36 -7.72 -9.96
C GLY A 166 -12.79 -6.34 -10.29
N ILE A 167 -11.94 -6.20 -11.32
CA ILE A 167 -11.46 -4.91 -11.82
C ILE A 167 -12.63 -4.14 -12.46
N PHE A 168 -13.38 -4.80 -13.35
CA PHE A 168 -14.50 -4.19 -14.07
C PHE A 168 -15.62 -3.81 -13.10
N TYR A 169 -15.94 -4.70 -12.17
CA TYR A 169 -16.91 -4.43 -11.11
C TYR A 169 -16.57 -3.16 -10.32
N ARG A 170 -15.30 -3.03 -9.87
CA ARG A 170 -14.85 -1.85 -9.11
C ARG A 170 -14.85 -0.56 -9.92
N ARG A 171 -14.47 -0.63 -11.20
CA ARG A 171 -14.55 0.55 -12.09
C ARG A 171 -15.99 1.03 -12.25
N ALA A 172 -16.94 0.13 -12.47
CA ALA A 172 -18.35 0.49 -12.54
C ALA A 172 -18.84 1.14 -11.24
N LEU A 173 -18.43 0.60 -10.08
CA LEU A 173 -18.77 1.19 -8.78
C LEU A 173 -18.14 2.57 -8.55
N LEU A 174 -16.92 2.81 -9.06
CA LEU A 174 -16.27 4.12 -8.97
C LEU A 174 -17.09 5.18 -9.72
N SER A 175 -17.39 4.92 -10.99
CA SER A 175 -18.21 5.80 -11.83
C SER A 175 -19.59 6.03 -11.22
N ALA A 176 -20.26 4.96 -10.77
CA ALA A 176 -21.58 5.05 -10.12
C ALA A 176 -21.55 5.87 -8.82
N ALA A 177 -20.44 5.83 -8.08
CA ALA A 177 -20.26 6.66 -6.89
C ALA A 177 -20.01 8.15 -7.20
N GLY A 178 -19.89 8.52 -8.48
CA GLY A 178 -19.57 9.89 -8.90
C GLY A 178 -18.09 10.22 -8.80
N ILE A 179 -17.21 9.22 -8.77
CA ILE A 179 -15.76 9.39 -8.76
C ILE A 179 -15.25 9.26 -10.20
N PRO A 180 -14.72 10.31 -10.80
CA PRO A 180 -14.32 10.32 -12.21
C PRO A 180 -13.21 9.32 -12.52
N THR A 181 -13.35 8.61 -13.64
CA THR A 181 -12.34 7.72 -14.20
C THR A 181 -11.89 8.25 -15.56
N ILE A 182 -10.59 8.49 -15.71
CA ILE A 182 -9.98 9.05 -16.92
C ILE A 182 -8.95 8.05 -17.44
N THR A 183 -9.08 7.64 -18.70
CA THR A 183 -8.09 6.79 -19.35
C THR A 183 -7.38 7.56 -20.46
N VAL A 184 -6.04 7.49 -20.46
CA VAL A 184 -5.21 7.92 -21.61
C VAL A 184 -4.66 6.67 -22.27
N LEU A 185 -5.08 6.41 -23.49
CA LEU A 185 -4.72 5.24 -24.28
C LEU A 185 -3.47 5.54 -25.11
N HIS A 186 -2.32 5.14 -24.59
CA HIS A 186 -1.00 5.42 -25.19
C HIS A 186 -0.55 4.38 -26.22
N GLY A 187 -1.15 3.23 -26.20
CA GLY A 187 -0.82 2.08 -27.05
C GLY A 187 -1.95 1.05 -27.06
N PRO A 188 -1.64 -0.22 -27.34
CA PRO A 188 -2.67 -1.27 -27.37
C PRO A 188 -3.31 -1.51 -25.99
N ALA A 189 -4.60 -1.82 -26.03
CA ALA A 189 -5.40 -2.33 -24.91
C ALA A 189 -6.25 -3.48 -25.44
N THR A 190 -5.78 -4.72 -25.25
CA THR A 190 -6.33 -5.90 -25.92
C THR A 190 -7.10 -6.79 -24.94
N ALA A 191 -8.14 -7.45 -25.41
CA ALA A 191 -9.00 -8.39 -24.68
C ALA A 191 -9.61 -7.72 -23.44
N GLY A 192 -9.37 -8.24 -22.24
CA GLY A 192 -9.81 -7.62 -20.99
C GLY A 192 -9.27 -6.19 -20.78
N GLY A 193 -8.11 -5.86 -21.35
CA GLY A 193 -7.53 -4.52 -21.34
C GLY A 193 -8.38 -3.48 -22.07
N ALA A 194 -9.12 -3.88 -23.13
CA ALA A 194 -10.02 -2.99 -23.87
C ALA A 194 -11.17 -2.42 -23.02
N TYR A 195 -11.55 -3.11 -21.97
CA TYR A 195 -12.54 -2.61 -21.03
C TYR A 195 -12.00 -1.52 -20.08
N MET A 196 -10.69 -1.31 -20.04
CA MET A 196 -10.13 -0.19 -19.27
C MET A 196 -10.60 1.16 -19.85
N PRO A 197 -10.40 1.46 -21.15
CA PRO A 197 -11.05 2.61 -21.78
C PRO A 197 -12.58 2.43 -21.84
N GLY A 198 -13.09 1.23 -22.17
CA GLY A 198 -14.53 0.97 -22.36
C GLY A 198 -15.41 1.31 -21.17
N MET A 199 -14.88 1.27 -19.95
CA MET A 199 -15.60 1.56 -18.70
C MET A 199 -15.12 2.85 -18.02
N SER A 200 -14.33 3.67 -18.70
CA SER A 200 -13.93 4.98 -18.20
C SER A 200 -14.97 6.04 -18.52
N ASP A 201 -15.09 7.05 -17.64
CA ASP A 201 -15.97 8.20 -17.88
C ASP A 201 -15.43 9.10 -19.00
N TYR A 202 -14.10 9.17 -19.13
CA TYR A 202 -13.40 9.93 -20.17
C TYR A 202 -12.28 9.10 -20.77
N VAL A 203 -12.22 9.04 -22.11
CA VAL A 203 -11.15 8.36 -22.85
C VAL A 203 -10.45 9.35 -23.77
N ILE A 204 -9.16 9.44 -23.59
CA ILE A 204 -8.23 10.17 -24.44
C ILE A 204 -7.41 9.14 -25.21
N SER A 205 -7.31 9.21 -26.52
CA SER A 205 -6.53 8.26 -27.30
C SER A 205 -5.50 8.96 -28.20
N ILE A 206 -4.31 8.36 -28.28
CA ILE A 206 -3.20 8.89 -29.09
C ILE A 206 -3.34 8.39 -30.52
N LYS A 207 -3.45 9.31 -31.50
CA LYS A 207 -3.56 8.98 -32.92
C LYS A 207 -2.44 8.07 -33.41
N GLY A 208 -2.80 7.06 -34.18
CA GLY A 208 -1.89 6.08 -34.80
C GLY A 208 -1.21 5.14 -33.77
N ARG A 209 -1.63 5.17 -32.47
CA ARG A 209 -1.02 4.35 -31.42
C ARG A 209 -2.05 3.75 -30.46
N GLY A 210 -2.99 4.57 -29.99
CA GLY A 210 -4.06 4.13 -29.11
C GLY A 210 -4.97 3.13 -29.83
N ARG A 211 -5.10 1.92 -29.30
CA ARG A 211 -5.94 0.86 -29.87
C ARG A 211 -6.66 0.12 -28.77
N ALA A 212 -7.95 -0.10 -28.97
CA ALA A 212 -8.75 -0.87 -28.04
C ALA A 212 -9.56 -1.94 -28.80
N SER A 213 -9.28 -3.21 -28.54
CA SER A 213 -9.99 -4.31 -29.21
C SER A 213 -10.16 -5.52 -28.31
N LEU A 214 -11.26 -6.24 -28.46
CA LEU A 214 -11.47 -7.54 -27.83
C LEU A 214 -10.56 -8.62 -28.43
N GLY A 215 -10.24 -8.49 -29.73
CA GLY A 215 -9.29 -9.32 -30.44
C GLY A 215 -8.54 -8.47 -31.46
N GLY A 216 -7.20 -8.48 -31.43
CA GLY A 216 -6.39 -7.83 -32.47
C GLY A 216 -6.52 -8.55 -33.80
N ALA A 217 -6.00 -7.93 -34.89
CA ALA A 217 -6.13 -8.45 -36.26
C ALA A 217 -5.71 -9.92 -36.42
N ALA A 218 -4.70 -10.37 -35.69
CA ALA A 218 -4.25 -11.78 -35.71
C ALA A 218 -5.32 -12.74 -35.17
N LEU A 219 -5.99 -12.39 -34.07
CA LEU A 219 -7.06 -13.19 -33.47
C LEU A 219 -8.32 -13.17 -34.34
N THR A 220 -8.67 -12.00 -34.88
CA THR A 220 -9.79 -11.83 -35.81
C THR A 220 -9.61 -12.73 -37.04
N ARG A 221 -8.40 -12.70 -37.63
CA ARG A 221 -8.08 -13.57 -38.76
C ARG A 221 -8.17 -15.07 -38.40
N ALA A 222 -7.70 -15.45 -37.23
CA ALA A 222 -7.76 -16.85 -36.78
C ALA A 222 -9.19 -17.32 -36.50
N ALA A 223 -10.05 -16.44 -35.98
CA ALA A 223 -11.43 -16.76 -35.59
C ALA A 223 -12.43 -16.71 -36.75
N THR A 224 -12.27 -15.74 -37.66
CA THR A 224 -13.26 -15.43 -38.72
C THR A 224 -12.72 -15.53 -40.15
N GLY A 225 -11.35 -15.62 -40.32
CA GLY A 225 -10.69 -15.55 -41.61
C GLY A 225 -10.55 -14.12 -42.15
N GLU A 226 -11.09 -13.11 -41.50
CA GLU A 226 -11.03 -11.71 -41.91
C GLU A 226 -9.62 -11.16 -41.81
N ILE A 227 -9.20 -10.43 -42.82
CA ILE A 227 -7.94 -9.69 -42.85
C ILE A 227 -8.28 -8.21 -42.68
N SER A 228 -7.92 -7.64 -41.56
CA SER A 228 -8.14 -6.23 -41.21
C SER A 228 -6.83 -5.56 -40.81
N ASP A 229 -6.71 -4.27 -41.09
CA ASP A 229 -5.66 -3.44 -40.55
C ASP A 229 -5.93 -3.14 -39.06
N GLU A 230 -4.89 -3.05 -38.26
CA GLU A 230 -4.99 -2.81 -36.79
C GLU A 230 -5.62 -1.44 -36.49
N GLU A 231 -5.35 -0.42 -37.31
CA GLU A 231 -5.88 0.94 -37.12
C GLU A 231 -7.35 1.03 -37.55
N GLU A 232 -7.73 0.34 -38.64
CA GLU A 232 -9.11 0.22 -39.07
C GLU A 232 -9.96 -0.60 -38.09
N LEU A 233 -9.37 -1.64 -37.50
CA LEU A 233 -10.07 -2.54 -36.56
C LEU A 233 -10.30 -1.90 -35.19
N ALA A 234 -9.31 -1.16 -34.69
CA ALA A 234 -9.24 -0.80 -33.27
C ALA A 234 -8.57 0.56 -32.99
N GLY A 235 -8.28 1.34 -34.02
CA GLY A 235 -7.52 2.58 -33.91
C GLY A 235 -8.31 3.75 -33.34
N THR A 236 -7.57 4.80 -33.01
CA THR A 236 -8.11 6.02 -32.42
C THR A 236 -9.19 6.66 -33.28
N ASP A 237 -8.96 6.81 -34.59
CA ASP A 237 -9.91 7.49 -35.47
C ASP A 237 -11.20 6.68 -35.65
N MET A 238 -11.11 5.35 -35.78
CA MET A 238 -12.28 4.48 -35.82
C MET A 238 -13.12 4.63 -34.53
N HIS A 239 -12.46 4.62 -33.38
CA HIS A 239 -13.14 4.77 -32.10
C HIS A 239 -13.70 6.17 -31.85
N ALA A 240 -13.10 7.21 -32.41
CA ALA A 240 -13.57 8.58 -32.27
C ALA A 240 -14.75 8.90 -33.20
N THR A 241 -14.83 8.22 -34.38
CA THR A 241 -15.81 8.59 -35.43
C THR A 241 -16.89 7.54 -35.67
N ILE A 242 -16.61 6.26 -35.39
CA ILE A 242 -17.54 5.16 -35.69
C ILE A 242 -18.12 4.54 -34.41
N SER A 243 -17.25 4.05 -33.49
CA SER A 243 -17.73 3.35 -32.29
C SER A 243 -18.10 4.27 -31.14
N GLY A 244 -17.64 5.52 -31.13
CA GLY A 244 -17.89 6.48 -30.05
C GLY A 244 -17.14 6.17 -28.74
N LEU A 245 -16.15 5.27 -28.75
CA LEU A 245 -15.40 4.92 -27.54
C LEU A 245 -14.47 6.05 -27.07
N VAL A 246 -13.95 6.84 -27.97
CA VAL A 246 -12.94 7.89 -27.71
C VAL A 246 -13.58 9.26 -27.77
N GLU A 247 -13.55 10.00 -26.64
CA GLU A 247 -14.05 11.37 -26.57
C GLU A 247 -13.02 12.40 -27.02
N TYR A 248 -11.73 12.12 -26.77
CA TYR A 248 -10.66 13.07 -27.05
C TYR A 248 -9.52 12.42 -27.82
N THR A 249 -9.15 12.99 -28.95
CA THR A 249 -8.00 12.55 -29.73
C THR A 249 -6.79 13.44 -29.43
N ALA A 250 -5.62 12.84 -29.29
CA ALA A 250 -4.37 13.54 -29.03
C ALA A 250 -3.32 13.21 -30.11
N GLU A 251 -2.50 14.17 -30.46
CA GLU A 251 -1.48 14.01 -31.49
C GLU A 251 -0.29 13.16 -31.01
N ASP A 252 0.05 13.29 -29.74
CA ASP A 252 1.14 12.55 -29.09
C ASP A 252 0.88 12.35 -27.59
N ASP A 253 1.81 11.66 -26.91
CA ASP A 253 1.73 11.39 -25.47
C ASP A 253 1.63 12.68 -24.63
N ALA A 254 2.39 13.72 -24.99
CA ALA A 254 2.40 14.97 -24.23
C ALA A 254 1.06 15.71 -24.36
N HIS A 255 0.48 15.72 -25.56
CA HIS A 255 -0.85 16.29 -25.80
C HIS A 255 -1.94 15.51 -25.06
N GLY A 256 -1.90 14.17 -25.07
CA GLY A 256 -2.84 13.34 -24.31
C GLY A 256 -2.80 13.60 -22.80
N LEU A 257 -1.61 13.74 -22.24
CA LEU A 257 -1.44 14.10 -20.83
C LEU A 257 -1.93 15.52 -20.53
N LEU A 258 -1.74 16.48 -21.44
CA LEU A 258 -2.26 17.84 -21.29
C LEU A 258 -3.79 17.84 -21.27
N ILE A 259 -4.44 17.08 -22.15
CA ILE A 259 -5.90 16.93 -22.15
C ILE A 259 -6.38 16.34 -20.81
N ALA A 260 -5.72 15.28 -20.30
CA ALA A 260 -6.06 14.69 -19.02
C ALA A 260 -5.93 15.71 -17.87
N ARG A 261 -4.86 16.50 -17.83
CA ARG A 261 -4.68 17.57 -16.85
C ARG A 261 -5.79 18.62 -16.93
N ASN A 262 -6.16 19.03 -18.14
CA ASN A 262 -7.25 19.99 -18.37
C ASN A 262 -8.62 19.46 -17.95
N LEU A 263 -8.88 18.16 -18.17
CA LEU A 263 -10.10 17.51 -17.69
C LEU A 263 -10.16 17.53 -16.18
N VAL A 264 -9.08 17.09 -15.49
CA VAL A 264 -9.02 17.10 -14.02
C VAL A 264 -9.22 18.53 -13.48
N ALA A 265 -8.61 19.55 -14.09
CA ALA A 265 -8.78 20.95 -13.69
C ALA A 265 -10.24 21.42 -13.76
N LYS A 266 -11.02 20.88 -14.71
CA LYS A 266 -12.42 21.24 -14.93
C LYS A 266 -13.42 20.47 -14.08
N LEU A 267 -12.97 19.44 -13.35
CA LEU A 267 -13.87 18.67 -12.46
C LEU A 267 -14.37 19.47 -11.26
N ASP A 268 -13.72 20.59 -10.94
CA ASP A 268 -13.98 21.38 -9.72
C ASP A 268 -13.97 20.50 -8.44
N TRP A 269 -13.10 19.49 -8.46
CA TRP A 269 -13.10 18.37 -7.49
C TRP A 269 -12.79 18.80 -6.06
N ASN A 270 -12.07 19.91 -5.90
CA ASN A 270 -11.73 20.45 -4.59
C ASN A 270 -12.81 21.36 -3.99
N LYS A 271 -13.91 21.58 -4.69
CA LYS A 271 -15.02 22.39 -4.20
C LYS A 271 -15.54 21.85 -2.87
N GLY A 272 -15.63 22.71 -1.88
CA GLY A 272 -16.07 22.35 -0.53
C GLY A 272 -14.99 21.72 0.35
N CYS A 273 -13.84 21.34 -0.20
CA CYS A 273 -12.71 20.90 0.63
C CYS A 273 -11.96 22.12 1.17
N PRO A 274 -11.76 22.22 2.50
CA PRO A 274 -10.97 23.32 3.07
C PRO A 274 -9.52 23.33 2.54
N ASP A 275 -8.94 24.53 2.42
CA ASP A 275 -7.55 24.66 1.94
C ASP A 275 -6.56 24.15 3.01
N PRO A 276 -5.77 23.11 2.76
CA PRO A 276 -4.78 22.61 3.70
C PRO A 276 -3.69 23.64 4.06
N LYS A 277 -3.44 24.62 3.20
CA LYS A 277 -2.47 25.71 3.45
C LYS A 277 -2.81 26.60 4.64
N LEU A 278 -4.04 26.57 5.11
CA LEU A 278 -4.48 27.35 6.27
C LEU A 278 -4.11 26.71 7.61
N LYS A 279 -3.65 25.45 7.63
CA LYS A 279 -3.26 24.78 8.87
C LYS A 279 -1.94 25.32 9.38
N LYS A 280 -1.92 25.75 10.64
CA LYS A 280 -0.68 26.14 11.35
C LYS A 280 -0.11 24.91 12.03
N PHE A 281 1.17 24.67 11.87
CA PHE A 281 1.92 23.63 12.56
C PHE A 281 3.36 24.08 12.81
N ALA A 282 4.04 23.42 13.72
CA ALA A 282 5.48 23.57 13.94
C ALA A 282 6.18 22.27 13.55
N GLU A 283 7.42 22.38 13.07
CA GLU A 283 8.22 21.20 12.80
C GLU A 283 8.63 20.50 14.10
N PRO A 284 8.87 19.15 14.06
CA PRO A 284 9.41 18.45 15.21
C PRO A 284 10.74 19.05 15.66
N ARG A 285 10.97 19.06 16.96
CA ARG A 285 12.23 19.59 17.56
C ARG A 285 13.41 18.64 17.36
N TYR A 286 13.13 17.37 17.13
CA TYR A 286 14.13 16.31 16.90
C TYR A 286 14.16 15.91 15.45
N SER A 287 15.35 15.55 14.96
CA SER A 287 15.55 15.18 13.56
C SER A 287 14.87 13.84 13.21
N ALA A 288 14.13 13.81 12.11
CA ALA A 288 13.60 12.56 11.55
C ALA A 288 14.71 11.57 11.17
N ASP A 289 15.93 12.05 10.87
CA ASP A 289 17.06 11.18 10.53
C ASP A 289 17.51 10.29 11.72
N GLU A 290 17.20 10.70 12.95
CA GLU A 290 17.49 9.92 14.16
C GLU A 290 16.63 8.66 14.27
N ILE A 291 15.49 8.60 13.57
CA ILE A 291 14.57 7.45 13.60
C ILE A 291 15.27 6.17 13.14
N ALA A 292 16.19 6.27 12.17
CA ALA A 292 16.89 5.12 11.62
C ALA A 292 17.76 4.36 12.66
N GLY A 293 18.22 5.02 13.73
CA GLY A 293 18.99 4.37 14.79
C GLY A 293 18.22 4.17 16.08
N LEU A 294 17.02 4.78 16.21
CA LEU A 294 16.22 4.76 17.42
C LEU A 294 15.48 3.43 17.60
N VAL A 295 14.79 2.97 16.55
CA VAL A 295 14.06 1.70 16.60
C VAL A 295 15.00 0.58 16.14
N PRO A 296 15.34 -0.38 17.03
CA PRO A 296 16.20 -1.48 16.63
C PRO A 296 15.58 -2.31 15.52
N PRO A 297 16.31 -2.71 14.47
CA PRO A 297 15.84 -3.68 13.48
C PRO A 297 15.47 -5.03 14.12
N ASP A 298 16.22 -5.47 15.13
CA ASP A 298 15.86 -6.62 15.97
C ASP A 298 14.74 -6.24 16.94
N TYR A 299 13.51 -6.67 16.65
CA TYR A 299 12.31 -6.39 17.44
C TYR A 299 12.36 -6.90 18.90
N ARG A 300 13.30 -7.78 19.25
CA ARG A 300 13.51 -8.28 20.61
C ARG A 300 14.18 -7.26 21.52
N LYS A 301 14.81 -6.25 20.92
CA LYS A 301 15.46 -5.15 21.66
C LYS A 301 14.44 -4.08 21.99
N PRO A 302 14.36 -3.62 23.25
CA PRO A 302 13.41 -2.60 23.64
C PRO A 302 13.78 -1.22 23.09
N TYR A 303 12.75 -0.40 22.87
CA TYR A 303 12.87 1.02 22.57
C TYR A 303 11.70 1.77 23.23
N GLU A 304 11.71 3.10 23.21
CA GLU A 304 10.64 3.94 23.76
C GLU A 304 9.83 4.60 22.63
N VAL A 305 8.55 4.25 22.53
CA VAL A 305 7.64 4.78 21.48
C VAL A 305 7.56 6.30 21.50
N ARG A 306 7.59 6.93 22.69
CA ARG A 306 7.52 8.38 22.81
C ARG A 306 8.70 9.09 22.16
N GLU A 307 9.88 8.49 22.21
CA GLU A 307 11.06 8.98 21.50
C GLU A 307 10.85 8.98 19.98
N LEU A 308 10.22 7.91 19.46
CA LEU A 308 9.88 7.83 18.05
C LEU A 308 8.85 8.91 17.67
N VAL A 309 7.76 8.99 18.42
CA VAL A 309 6.66 9.93 18.14
C VAL A 309 7.14 11.39 18.17
N ALA A 310 8.01 11.75 19.10
CA ALA A 310 8.58 13.09 19.19
C ALA A 310 9.37 13.53 17.93
N ARG A 311 9.74 12.60 17.02
CA ARG A 311 10.48 12.90 15.79
C ARG A 311 9.60 13.09 14.57
N PHE A 312 8.27 12.92 14.71
CA PHE A 312 7.39 13.10 13.57
C PHE A 312 6.10 13.90 13.88
N VAL A 313 5.77 14.17 15.14
CA VAL A 313 4.62 15.01 15.50
C VAL A 313 5.01 16.48 15.61
N ASP A 314 4.03 17.36 15.46
CA ASP A 314 4.19 18.81 15.50
C ASP A 314 4.79 19.25 16.84
N ASP A 315 5.82 20.11 16.78
CA ASP A 315 6.56 20.66 17.95
C ASP A 315 7.09 19.60 18.94
N SER A 316 7.11 18.31 18.56
CA SER A 316 7.41 17.18 19.45
C SER A 316 6.50 17.18 20.69
N ASP A 317 5.25 17.65 20.53
CA ASP A 317 4.27 17.82 21.60
C ASP A 317 3.15 16.78 21.48
N PHE A 318 2.81 16.16 22.59
CA PHE A 318 1.72 15.19 22.68
C PHE A 318 1.24 15.03 24.13
N GLU A 319 -0.03 14.67 24.29
CA GLU A 319 -0.62 14.31 25.58
C GLU A 319 -0.63 12.79 25.74
N ASP A 320 -0.05 12.31 26.85
CA ASP A 320 0.08 10.88 27.14
C ASP A 320 -1.15 10.38 27.92
N PHE A 321 -1.94 9.54 27.29
CA PHE A 321 -3.14 8.98 27.88
C PHE A 321 -2.80 7.80 28.82
N LYS A 322 -3.11 7.95 30.10
CA LYS A 322 -2.87 6.95 31.16
C LYS A 322 -1.41 6.45 31.22
N PRO A 323 -0.41 7.33 31.38
CA PRO A 323 1.00 6.96 31.29
C PRO A 323 1.45 5.95 32.36
N ARG A 324 0.73 5.82 33.48
CA ARG A 324 1.03 4.90 34.59
C ARG A 324 0.21 3.62 34.60
N TYR A 325 -0.70 3.41 33.62
CA TYR A 325 -1.54 2.23 33.52
C TYR A 325 -1.33 1.55 32.17
N GLY A 326 -1.14 0.21 32.14
CA GLY A 326 -0.83 -0.53 30.93
C GLY A 326 0.38 0.06 30.19
N VAL A 327 1.52 0.14 30.88
CA VAL A 327 2.69 0.93 30.48
C VAL A 327 3.35 0.44 29.19
N SER A 328 3.19 -0.85 28.87
CA SER A 328 3.67 -1.44 27.62
C SER A 328 2.90 -0.96 26.37
N THR A 329 1.67 -0.48 26.58
CA THR A 329 0.83 0.12 25.52
C THR A 329 0.82 1.63 25.70
N VAL A 330 1.35 2.36 24.72
CA VAL A 330 1.45 3.82 24.74
C VAL A 330 0.35 4.40 23.86
N CYS A 331 -0.45 5.33 24.43
CA CYS A 331 -1.54 6.02 23.71
C CYS A 331 -1.32 7.54 23.84
N LEU A 332 -1.22 8.23 22.73
CA LEU A 332 -0.86 9.65 22.66
C LEU A 332 -1.87 10.44 21.81
N GLN A 333 -2.20 11.66 22.22
CA GLN A 333 -2.91 12.62 21.39
C GLN A 333 -1.90 13.63 20.85
N ALA A 334 -1.85 13.82 19.55
CA ALA A 334 -0.86 14.65 18.88
C ALA A 334 -1.43 15.28 17.59
N SER A 335 -0.59 16.01 16.88
CA SER A 335 -0.89 16.51 15.53
C SER A 335 0.28 16.28 14.57
N ILE A 336 -0.03 16.10 13.28
CA ILE A 336 0.95 16.02 12.20
C ILE A 336 0.50 16.97 11.08
N TYR A 337 1.33 17.96 10.75
CA TYR A 337 0.98 19.05 9.82
C TYR A 337 -0.36 19.72 10.17
N GLY A 338 -0.62 19.94 11.46
CA GLY A 338 -1.86 20.52 11.95
C GLY A 338 -3.08 19.58 11.92
N ASN A 339 -2.91 18.31 11.54
CA ASN A 339 -3.97 17.31 11.61
C ASN A 339 -3.93 16.59 12.96
N ALA A 340 -4.97 16.77 13.77
CA ALA A 340 -5.09 16.05 15.04
C ALA A 340 -5.23 14.55 14.80
N CYS A 341 -4.55 13.73 15.61
CA CYS A 341 -4.58 12.26 15.56
C CYS A 341 -4.37 11.65 16.93
N GLY A 342 -4.96 10.47 17.13
CA GLY A 342 -4.57 9.55 18.18
C GLY A 342 -3.45 8.65 17.69
N ILE A 343 -2.45 8.36 18.52
CA ILE A 343 -1.34 7.48 18.19
C ILE A 343 -1.28 6.38 19.25
N ILE A 344 -1.27 5.13 18.83
CA ILE A 344 -1.02 3.99 19.71
C ILE A 344 0.24 3.25 19.25
N GLY A 345 1.08 2.85 20.21
CA GLY A 345 2.30 2.08 19.94
C GLY A 345 2.63 1.15 21.11
N ASN A 346 3.64 0.34 20.94
CA ASN A 346 4.01 -0.73 21.87
C ASN A 346 5.46 -0.58 22.33
N ASN A 347 5.66 -0.55 23.66
CA ASN A 347 6.96 -0.71 24.31
C ASN A 347 7.23 -2.19 24.68
N GLY A 348 6.33 -3.10 24.28
CA GLY A 348 6.38 -4.52 24.55
C GLY A 348 5.07 -5.22 24.19
N PRO A 349 4.89 -6.48 24.62
CA PRO A 349 3.64 -7.22 24.43
C PRO A 349 2.47 -6.53 25.14
N ILE A 350 1.26 -6.76 24.63
CA ILE A 350 0.03 -6.15 25.15
C ILE A 350 -0.47 -6.98 26.34
N ASP A 351 -0.51 -6.40 27.53
CA ASP A 351 -1.10 -6.97 28.73
C ASP A 351 -2.61 -6.63 28.86
N PRO A 352 -3.36 -7.23 29.83
CA PRO A 352 -4.78 -6.93 30.03
C PRO A 352 -5.07 -5.44 30.28
N ALA A 353 -4.19 -4.75 30.99
CA ALA A 353 -4.30 -3.31 31.26
C ALA A 353 -4.08 -2.50 29.99
N GLY A 354 -3.07 -2.86 29.20
CA GLY A 354 -2.78 -2.23 27.90
C GLY A 354 -3.91 -2.42 26.89
N ALA A 355 -4.49 -3.63 26.82
CA ALA A 355 -5.66 -3.89 25.98
C ALA A 355 -6.88 -3.06 26.40
N THR A 356 -7.14 -2.92 27.70
CA THR A 356 -8.22 -2.08 28.23
C THR A 356 -7.98 -0.60 27.91
N LYS A 357 -6.76 -0.12 28.09
CA LYS A 357 -6.33 1.25 27.77
C LYS A 357 -6.50 1.55 26.28
N GLY A 358 -6.00 0.68 25.41
CA GLY A 358 -6.11 0.84 23.95
C GLY A 358 -7.56 0.86 23.49
N GLY A 359 -8.38 -0.11 23.95
CA GLY A 359 -9.80 -0.16 23.61
C GLY A 359 -10.59 1.09 24.03
N GLN A 360 -10.28 1.66 25.21
CA GLN A 360 -10.88 2.93 25.63
C GLN A 360 -10.38 4.10 24.77
N PHE A 361 -9.09 4.14 24.48
CA PHE A 361 -8.48 5.22 23.68
C PHE A 361 -9.08 5.27 22.26
N PHE A 362 -9.30 4.14 21.61
CA PHE A 362 -9.95 4.08 20.29
C PHE A 362 -11.35 4.69 20.32
N GLN A 363 -12.14 4.35 21.32
CA GLN A 363 -13.50 4.91 21.47
C GLN A 363 -13.48 6.42 21.70
N LEU A 364 -12.50 6.93 22.45
CA LEU A 364 -12.33 8.37 22.65
C LEU A 364 -11.92 9.09 21.35
N CYS A 365 -11.05 8.49 20.54
CA CYS A 365 -10.70 9.02 19.24
C CYS A 365 -11.92 9.03 18.29
N ASP A 366 -12.72 7.94 18.27
CA ASP A 366 -13.95 7.88 17.49
C ASP A 366 -14.97 8.95 17.92
N GLN A 367 -15.16 9.13 19.24
CA GLN A 367 -16.02 10.17 19.79
C GLN A 367 -15.57 11.59 19.42
N ALA A 368 -14.24 11.82 19.45
CA ALA A 368 -13.64 13.11 19.08
C ALA A 368 -13.52 13.30 17.56
N ASN A 369 -13.89 12.29 16.77
CA ASN A 369 -13.82 12.32 15.32
C ASN A 369 -12.39 12.53 14.76
N ILE A 370 -11.36 12.01 15.44
CA ILE A 370 -9.95 12.11 15.05
C ILE A 370 -9.40 10.76 14.57
N PRO A 371 -8.58 10.72 13.49
CA PRO A 371 -7.95 9.50 12.99
C PRO A 371 -7.03 8.84 14.03
N ILE A 372 -6.84 7.52 13.89
CA ILE A 372 -5.95 6.74 14.75
C ILE A 372 -4.76 6.21 13.93
N ILE A 373 -3.55 6.46 14.42
CA ILE A 373 -2.30 5.92 13.88
C ILE A 373 -1.85 4.77 14.79
N PHE A 374 -1.62 3.60 14.19
CA PHE A 374 -1.16 2.39 14.85
C PHE A 374 0.32 2.15 14.52
N LEU A 375 1.20 2.24 15.51
CA LEU A 375 2.62 1.93 15.38
C LEU A 375 2.86 0.51 15.90
N ASN A 376 2.87 -0.47 15.01
CA ASN A 376 2.99 -1.88 15.38
C ASN A 376 4.45 -2.27 15.63
N ASN A 377 4.77 -2.60 16.88
CA ASN A 377 5.96 -3.34 17.28
C ASN A 377 5.64 -4.19 18.51
N THR A 378 4.94 -5.31 18.30
CA THR A 378 4.52 -6.20 19.38
C THR A 378 4.63 -7.66 18.97
N THR A 379 5.03 -8.50 19.91
CA THR A 379 5.03 -9.96 19.75
C THR A 379 3.67 -10.61 20.02
N GLY A 380 2.65 -9.80 20.34
CA GLY A 380 1.29 -10.26 20.57
C GLY A 380 0.75 -9.86 21.93
N TYR A 381 -0.35 -10.52 22.33
CA TYR A 381 -0.86 -10.44 23.69
C TYR A 381 -0.01 -11.29 24.63
N MET A 382 0.11 -10.84 25.90
CA MET A 382 0.80 -11.59 26.92
C MET A 382 0.11 -12.93 27.19
N VAL A 383 0.91 -13.98 27.36
CA VAL A 383 0.47 -15.33 27.68
C VAL A 383 0.98 -15.76 29.06
N GLY A 384 0.33 -16.73 29.67
CA GLY A 384 0.71 -17.26 30.97
C GLY A 384 -0.40 -17.14 32.00
N LYS A 385 -0.31 -17.94 33.08
CA LYS A 385 -1.37 -18.10 34.11
C LYS A 385 -1.85 -16.76 34.66
N GLU A 386 -0.94 -15.86 35.00
CA GLU A 386 -1.25 -14.55 35.56
C GLU A 386 -2.10 -13.71 34.59
N TYR A 387 -1.72 -13.67 33.31
CA TYR A 387 -2.41 -12.87 32.29
C TYR A 387 -3.76 -13.49 31.91
N GLU A 388 -3.83 -14.82 31.81
CA GLU A 388 -5.10 -15.51 31.54
C GLU A 388 -6.10 -15.27 32.70
N GLN A 389 -5.66 -15.41 33.96
CA GLN A 389 -6.48 -15.12 35.14
C GLN A 389 -6.80 -13.62 35.25
N GLY A 390 -5.90 -12.74 34.80
CA GLY A 390 -6.13 -11.30 34.67
C GLY A 390 -7.12 -10.93 33.57
N GLY A 391 -7.63 -11.89 32.79
CA GLY A 391 -8.65 -11.71 31.78
C GLY A 391 -8.11 -11.28 30.42
N MET A 392 -6.92 -11.76 30.01
CA MET A 392 -6.31 -11.38 28.73
C MET A 392 -7.26 -11.63 27.53
N VAL A 393 -7.90 -12.79 27.47
CA VAL A 393 -8.89 -13.09 26.40
C VAL A 393 -10.03 -12.07 26.42
N LYS A 394 -10.58 -11.76 27.58
CA LYS A 394 -11.68 -10.80 27.75
C LYS A 394 -11.27 -9.37 27.32
N HIS A 395 -10.13 -8.90 27.78
CA HIS A 395 -9.68 -7.54 27.53
C HIS A 395 -9.10 -7.38 26.11
N GLY A 396 -8.38 -8.39 25.60
CA GLY A 396 -7.93 -8.45 24.22
C GLY A 396 -9.10 -8.44 23.24
N SER A 397 -10.15 -9.22 23.51
CA SER A 397 -11.37 -9.22 22.69
C SER A 397 -12.06 -7.86 22.65
N LYS A 398 -12.10 -7.12 23.78
CA LYS A 398 -12.66 -5.77 23.81
C LYS A 398 -11.83 -4.78 22.96
N MET A 399 -10.50 -4.90 22.99
CA MET A 399 -9.63 -4.09 22.16
C MET A 399 -9.87 -4.38 20.67
N ILE A 400 -10.00 -5.67 20.32
CA ILE A 400 -10.32 -6.10 18.95
C ILE A 400 -11.70 -5.58 18.52
N GLN A 401 -12.72 -5.67 19.38
CA GLN A 401 -14.05 -5.10 19.09
C GLN A 401 -13.98 -3.58 18.89
N ALA A 402 -13.21 -2.87 19.69
CA ALA A 402 -13.08 -1.42 19.57
C ALA A 402 -12.45 -1.05 18.23
N VAL A 403 -11.30 -1.64 17.84
CA VAL A 403 -10.64 -1.33 16.57
C VAL A 403 -11.49 -1.70 15.34
N SER A 404 -12.36 -2.72 15.47
CA SER A 404 -13.27 -3.15 14.40
C SER A 404 -14.42 -2.18 14.19
N ASN A 405 -14.86 -1.46 15.23
CA ASN A 405 -16.08 -0.66 15.19
C ASN A 405 -15.84 0.87 15.16
N VAL A 406 -14.60 1.34 15.30
CA VAL A 406 -14.31 2.77 15.10
C VAL A 406 -14.56 3.17 13.65
N ARG A 407 -15.14 4.36 13.48
CA ARG A 407 -15.52 4.94 12.17
C ARG A 407 -14.53 5.99 11.68
N VAL A 408 -13.61 6.39 12.55
CA VAL A 408 -12.51 7.29 12.17
C VAL A 408 -11.45 6.55 11.37
N PRO A 409 -10.72 7.22 10.48
CA PRO A 409 -9.67 6.60 9.70
C PRO A 409 -8.62 5.92 10.59
N LYS A 410 -8.22 4.72 10.17
CA LYS A 410 -7.14 3.92 10.76
C LYS A 410 -5.95 3.95 9.81
N ILE A 411 -4.80 4.38 10.30
CA ILE A 411 -3.55 4.38 9.53
C ILE A 411 -2.56 3.52 10.29
N THR A 412 -2.14 2.42 9.71
CA THR A 412 -1.25 1.45 10.35
C THR A 412 0.15 1.54 9.77
N LEU A 413 1.14 1.49 10.64
CA LEU A 413 2.55 1.43 10.29
C LEU A 413 3.22 0.27 11.03
N TYR A 414 3.71 -0.73 10.30
CA TYR A 414 4.54 -1.79 10.87
C TYR A 414 5.97 -1.27 11.00
N ILE A 415 6.42 -1.06 12.23
CA ILE A 415 7.74 -0.50 12.54
C ILE A 415 8.70 -1.54 13.13
N GLY A 416 8.24 -2.76 13.32
CA GLY A 416 8.94 -3.92 13.85
C GLY A 416 8.05 -5.13 13.80
N ALA A 417 8.01 -5.95 14.85
CA ALA A 417 7.15 -7.13 14.92
C ALA A 417 5.66 -6.77 14.92
N SER A 418 4.87 -7.53 14.19
CA SER A 418 3.40 -7.46 14.22
C SER A 418 2.84 -8.89 14.22
N PHE A 419 2.84 -9.55 15.38
CA PHE A 419 2.55 -10.96 15.51
C PHE A 419 1.22 -11.27 16.20
N GLY A 420 0.63 -12.40 15.78
CA GLY A 420 -0.54 -13.01 16.41
C GLY A 420 -1.74 -12.08 16.54
N ALA A 421 -2.54 -12.27 17.57
CA ALA A 421 -3.71 -11.42 17.83
C ALA A 421 -3.35 -9.99 18.27
N GLY A 422 -2.08 -9.70 18.60
CA GLY A 422 -1.59 -8.34 18.78
C GLY A 422 -1.69 -7.51 17.50
N ASN A 423 -1.40 -8.12 16.33
CA ASN A 423 -1.64 -7.51 15.02
C ASN A 423 -3.11 -7.09 14.87
N TYR A 424 -4.04 -7.92 15.32
CA TYR A 424 -5.48 -7.65 15.23
C TYR A 424 -5.89 -6.46 16.10
N GLY A 425 -5.49 -6.44 17.36
CA GLY A 425 -5.77 -5.32 18.27
C GLY A 425 -5.11 -4.01 17.85
N MET A 426 -4.05 -4.08 17.06
CA MET A 426 -3.30 -2.94 16.53
C MET A 426 -3.64 -2.60 15.07
N GLY A 427 -4.85 -2.93 14.62
CA GLY A 427 -5.35 -2.51 13.30
C GLY A 427 -4.54 -3.04 12.13
N GLY A 428 -4.13 -4.32 12.18
CA GLY A 428 -3.37 -4.95 11.10
C GLY A 428 -4.16 -5.13 9.80
N HIS A 429 -3.54 -5.72 8.79
CA HIS A 429 -4.09 -5.86 7.43
C HIS A 429 -5.54 -6.38 7.37
N GLY A 430 -5.87 -7.40 8.16
CA GLY A 430 -7.21 -7.99 8.22
C GLY A 430 -8.30 -7.08 8.84
N TYR A 431 -7.92 -5.91 9.37
CA TYR A 431 -8.83 -4.92 9.95
C TYR A 431 -9.07 -3.73 9.03
N GLU A 432 -8.66 -3.86 7.77
CA GLU A 432 -8.94 -2.94 6.67
C GLU A 432 -8.63 -1.48 7.05
N PRO A 433 -7.39 -1.16 7.51
CA PRO A 433 -7.02 0.24 7.72
C PRO A 433 -7.06 0.98 6.38
N GLU A 434 -7.40 2.26 6.41
CA GLU A 434 -7.41 3.12 5.23
C GLU A 434 -6.04 3.19 4.56
N PHE A 435 -4.98 3.17 5.37
CA PHE A 435 -3.60 3.00 4.92
C PHE A 435 -2.85 2.05 5.85
N LEU A 436 -2.03 1.19 5.25
CA LEU A 436 -1.07 0.36 5.93
C LEU A 436 0.28 0.44 5.21
N PHE A 437 1.29 0.93 5.91
CA PHE A 437 2.67 0.96 5.43
C PHE A 437 3.58 0.11 6.30
N THR A 438 4.74 -0.24 5.77
CA THR A 438 5.72 -1.04 6.49
C THR A 438 7.11 -0.40 6.42
N TRP A 439 7.90 -0.52 7.50
CA TRP A 439 9.33 -0.27 7.48
C TRP A 439 10.08 -1.53 7.01
N PRO A 440 11.31 -1.42 6.51
CA PRO A 440 12.03 -2.56 5.93
C PRO A 440 12.41 -3.64 6.96
N ASN A 441 12.50 -3.30 8.25
CA ASN A 441 12.76 -4.24 9.36
C ASN A 441 11.52 -4.91 9.92
N ALA A 442 10.32 -4.61 9.39
CA ALA A 442 9.09 -5.16 9.95
C ALA A 442 8.94 -6.66 9.64
N LEU A 443 8.37 -7.37 10.61
CA LEU A 443 8.06 -8.80 10.52
C LEU A 443 6.59 -9.02 10.86
N THR A 444 5.92 -9.85 10.08
CA THR A 444 4.49 -10.15 10.29
C THR A 444 4.24 -11.65 10.19
N GLY A 445 3.42 -12.17 11.11
CA GLY A 445 3.07 -13.58 11.14
C GLY A 445 2.25 -13.94 12.37
N VAL A 446 1.96 -15.23 12.54
CA VAL A 446 1.28 -15.72 13.74
C VAL A 446 2.19 -15.63 14.98
N MET A 447 3.49 -15.86 14.81
CA MET A 447 4.56 -15.75 15.80
C MET A 447 5.92 -15.81 15.09
N GLY A 448 7.01 -15.53 15.80
CA GLY A 448 8.37 -15.71 15.25
C GLY A 448 8.70 -17.19 15.03
N GLY A 449 9.56 -17.50 14.05
CA GLY A 449 9.93 -18.86 13.66
C GLY A 449 10.51 -19.68 14.81
N GLU A 450 11.39 -19.10 15.62
CA GLU A 450 11.96 -19.75 16.82
C GLU A 450 10.88 -20.13 17.85
N GLN A 451 9.91 -19.24 18.08
CA GLN A 451 8.81 -19.51 19.02
C GLN A 451 7.92 -20.64 18.51
N ALA A 452 7.57 -20.64 17.23
CA ALA A 452 6.80 -21.72 16.59
C ALA A 452 7.53 -23.05 16.70
N ALA A 453 8.82 -23.08 16.40
CA ALA A 453 9.65 -24.28 16.45
C ALA A 453 9.80 -24.82 17.88
N ASN A 454 10.00 -23.95 18.88
CA ASN A 454 10.05 -24.35 20.29
C ASN A 454 8.72 -24.92 20.78
N THR A 455 7.59 -24.34 20.37
CA THR A 455 6.26 -24.83 20.70
C THR A 455 6.04 -26.24 20.13
N MET A 456 6.38 -26.46 18.86
CA MET A 456 6.24 -27.78 18.22
C MET A 456 7.19 -28.83 18.80
N ASP A 457 8.40 -28.45 19.19
CA ASP A 457 9.34 -29.32 19.90
C ASP A 457 8.74 -29.83 21.22
N GLN A 458 8.18 -28.92 22.03
CA GLN A 458 7.51 -29.30 23.29
C GLN A 458 6.31 -30.22 23.05
N VAL A 459 5.47 -29.92 22.05
CA VAL A 459 4.33 -30.79 21.69
C VAL A 459 4.79 -32.19 21.30
N ALA A 460 5.85 -32.28 20.50
CA ALA A 460 6.42 -33.56 20.08
C ALA A 460 6.96 -34.37 21.27
N ARG A 461 7.70 -33.74 22.19
CA ARG A 461 8.23 -34.37 23.42
C ARG A 461 7.12 -34.90 24.31
N VAL A 462 6.11 -34.07 24.63
CA VAL A 462 4.94 -34.47 25.42
C VAL A 462 4.18 -35.63 24.73
N SER A 463 4.07 -35.61 23.43
CA SER A 463 3.43 -36.69 22.66
C SER A 463 4.21 -38.00 22.72
N ALA A 464 5.54 -37.95 22.61
CA ALA A 464 6.43 -39.12 22.72
C ALA A 464 6.35 -39.71 24.12
N GLU A 465 6.43 -38.88 25.15
CA GLU A 465 6.29 -39.29 26.55
C GLU A 465 4.97 -40.03 26.81
N ARG A 466 3.84 -39.49 26.34
CA ARG A 466 2.52 -40.14 26.47
C ARG A 466 2.43 -41.49 25.77
N ARG A 467 3.22 -41.71 24.72
CA ARG A 467 3.27 -42.98 23.98
C ARG A 467 4.35 -43.94 24.49
N GLY A 468 5.16 -43.52 25.49
CA GLY A 468 6.29 -44.30 25.99
C GLY A 468 7.39 -44.51 24.92
N GLN A 469 7.54 -43.55 24.01
CA GLN A 469 8.53 -43.59 22.91
C GLN A 469 9.71 -42.69 23.25
N GLU A 470 10.91 -43.11 22.91
CA GLU A 470 12.08 -42.24 22.94
C GLU A 470 11.99 -41.20 21.84
N VAL A 471 12.52 -40.00 22.12
CA VAL A 471 12.54 -38.91 21.21
C VAL A 471 13.77 -39.01 20.31
N ASP A 472 13.57 -38.96 19.00
CA ASP A 472 14.67 -38.81 18.04
C ASP A 472 15.10 -37.34 17.98
N GLU A 473 16.16 -37.01 18.73
CA GLU A 473 16.68 -35.62 18.85
C GLU A 473 17.17 -35.07 17.50
N ALA A 474 17.72 -35.94 16.61
CA ALA A 474 18.18 -35.49 15.30
C ALA A 474 17.01 -35.13 14.38
N ALA A 475 15.96 -35.95 14.38
CA ALA A 475 14.74 -35.68 13.64
C ALA A 475 14.02 -34.40 14.14
N LEU A 476 13.94 -34.22 15.47
CA LEU A 476 13.35 -33.00 16.06
C LEU A 476 14.14 -31.75 15.71
N LYS A 477 15.47 -31.79 15.80
CA LYS A 477 16.31 -30.67 15.39
C LYS A 477 16.10 -30.31 13.92
N ALA A 478 16.11 -31.30 13.03
CA ALA A 478 15.88 -31.08 11.61
C ALA A 478 14.46 -30.51 11.32
N GLN A 479 13.45 -30.94 12.07
CA GLN A 479 12.10 -30.38 12.00
C GLN A 479 12.06 -28.93 12.47
N LYS A 480 12.72 -28.62 13.59
CA LYS A 480 12.83 -27.29 14.16
C LYS A 480 13.50 -26.33 13.16
N ASP A 481 14.64 -26.70 12.60
CA ASP A 481 15.38 -25.90 11.65
C ASP A 481 14.54 -25.62 10.38
N ARG A 482 13.82 -26.62 9.87
CA ARG A 482 12.89 -26.45 8.74
C ARG A 482 11.74 -25.51 9.06
N LEU A 483 11.17 -25.59 10.27
CA LEU A 483 10.05 -24.75 10.67
C LEU A 483 10.48 -23.29 10.83
N ILE A 484 11.65 -23.03 11.42
CA ILE A 484 12.24 -21.70 11.50
C ILE A 484 12.43 -21.13 10.10
N ALA A 485 13.10 -21.85 9.22
CA ALA A 485 13.34 -21.41 7.85
C ALA A 485 12.03 -21.12 7.08
N HIS A 486 10.98 -21.94 7.29
CA HIS A 486 9.68 -21.75 6.67
C HIS A 486 8.97 -20.47 7.13
N PHE A 487 9.02 -20.16 8.43
CA PHE A 487 8.42 -18.94 8.99
C PHE A 487 9.21 -17.71 8.56
N ASP A 488 10.53 -17.75 8.69
CA ASP A 488 11.40 -16.61 8.41
C ASP A 488 11.35 -16.21 6.92
N ALA A 489 11.22 -17.20 6.02
CA ALA A 489 11.10 -16.95 4.59
C ALA A 489 9.84 -16.14 4.20
N GLN A 490 8.82 -16.07 5.07
CA GLN A 490 7.52 -15.47 4.77
C GLN A 490 7.17 -14.26 5.63
N SER A 491 7.95 -13.97 6.68
CA SER A 491 7.59 -12.96 7.68
C SER A 491 8.11 -11.57 7.38
N ASP A 492 9.15 -11.42 6.55
CA ASP A 492 9.78 -10.13 6.30
C ASP A 492 8.93 -9.19 5.45
N ALA A 493 9.17 -7.89 5.61
CA ALA A 493 8.44 -6.82 4.95
C ALA A 493 8.53 -6.91 3.40
N PHE A 494 9.62 -7.38 2.84
CA PHE A 494 9.80 -7.51 1.40
C PHE A 494 8.88 -8.59 0.83
N TYR A 495 8.78 -9.73 1.52
CA TYR A 495 7.89 -10.82 1.14
C TYR A 495 6.42 -10.42 1.24
N THR A 496 6.02 -9.76 2.35
CA THR A 496 4.63 -9.36 2.59
C THR A 496 4.19 -8.24 1.66
N SER A 497 5.03 -7.25 1.39
CA SER A 497 4.76 -6.19 0.40
C SER A 497 4.65 -6.74 -1.03
N GLY A 498 5.45 -7.76 -1.38
CA GLY A 498 5.35 -8.45 -2.67
C GLY A 498 3.97 -9.07 -2.90
N ARG A 499 3.26 -9.41 -1.83
CA ARG A 499 1.92 -10.02 -1.81
C ARG A 499 0.78 -9.03 -1.55
N LEU A 500 1.08 -7.73 -1.55
CA LEU A 500 0.13 -6.64 -1.31
C LEU A 500 -0.53 -6.70 0.09
N LEU A 501 0.19 -7.16 1.10
CA LEU A 501 -0.29 -7.14 2.50
C LEU A 501 -0.08 -5.78 3.18
N ASP A 502 0.45 -4.81 2.45
CA ASP A 502 0.53 -3.39 2.78
C ASP A 502 0.39 -2.57 1.49
N GLN A 503 0.24 -1.25 1.62
CA GLN A 503 0.22 -0.34 0.48
C GLN A 503 1.60 0.18 0.07
N GLY A 504 2.64 -0.13 0.84
CA GLY A 504 4.02 0.18 0.47
C GLY A 504 5.00 0.20 1.62
N MET A 505 6.25 -0.12 1.29
CA MET A 505 7.37 0.05 2.20
C MET A 505 7.85 1.50 2.16
N ILE A 506 8.16 2.06 3.31
CA ILE A 506 8.64 3.45 3.46
C ILE A 506 9.97 3.52 4.19
N ASP A 507 10.75 4.54 3.89
CA ASP A 507 11.92 4.91 4.69
C ASP A 507 11.44 5.37 6.09
N PRO A 508 11.96 4.83 7.19
CA PRO A 508 11.60 5.26 8.54
C PRO A 508 11.70 6.78 8.74
N ARG A 509 12.65 7.44 8.07
CA ARG A 509 12.86 8.89 8.13
C ARG A 509 11.75 9.69 7.42
N ASP A 510 11.01 9.06 6.51
CA ASP A 510 9.87 9.64 5.79
C ASP A 510 8.54 9.52 6.55
N THR A 511 8.53 8.94 7.74
CA THR A 511 7.31 8.64 8.52
C THR A 511 6.39 9.86 8.65
N ARG A 512 6.93 11.04 9.03
CA ARG A 512 6.14 12.28 9.14
C ARG A 512 5.46 12.63 7.82
N ARG A 513 6.20 12.62 6.73
CA ARG A 513 5.72 12.99 5.39
C ARG A 513 4.63 12.04 4.91
N VAL A 514 4.82 10.74 5.10
CA VAL A 514 3.85 9.71 4.66
C VAL A 514 2.58 9.75 5.51
N LEU A 515 2.71 9.80 6.84
CA LEU A 515 1.54 9.87 7.74
C LEU A 515 0.75 11.17 7.54
N GLY A 516 1.43 12.30 7.37
CA GLY A 516 0.78 13.56 7.08
C GLY A 516 0.02 13.54 5.75
N PHE A 517 0.62 12.99 4.70
CA PHE A 517 -0.05 12.82 3.41
C PHE A 517 -1.28 11.91 3.51
N ALA A 518 -1.18 10.80 4.25
CA ALA A 518 -2.28 9.88 4.50
C ALA A 518 -3.42 10.53 5.30
N LEU A 519 -3.09 11.26 6.38
CA LEU A 519 -4.06 12.01 7.18
C LEU A 519 -4.82 13.05 6.34
N GLU A 520 -4.12 13.82 5.51
CA GLU A 520 -4.74 14.79 4.61
C GLU A 520 -5.63 14.12 3.57
N THR A 521 -5.20 12.99 3.01
CA THR A 521 -6.01 12.22 2.06
C THR A 521 -7.31 11.74 2.70
N CYS A 522 -7.24 11.18 3.91
CA CYS A 522 -8.42 10.77 4.68
C CYS A 522 -9.32 11.98 5.02
N TRP A 523 -8.72 13.10 5.38
CA TRP A 523 -9.45 14.30 5.73
C TRP A 523 -10.20 14.89 4.53
N GLU A 524 -9.56 14.99 3.35
CA GLU A 524 -10.22 15.41 2.12
C GLU A 524 -11.40 14.48 1.78
N ALA A 525 -11.20 13.17 1.87
CA ALA A 525 -12.24 12.18 1.60
C ALA A 525 -13.47 12.34 2.50
N ARG A 526 -13.27 12.68 3.77
CA ARG A 526 -14.37 12.90 4.73
C ARG A 526 -15.13 14.20 4.50
N ASN A 527 -14.45 15.22 3.98
CA ASN A 527 -15.04 16.54 3.71
C ASN A 527 -15.57 16.69 2.26
N ARG A 528 -15.40 15.67 1.43
CA ARG A 528 -15.88 15.70 0.04
C ARG A 528 -17.22 15.00 -0.08
N ASP A 529 -18.21 15.73 -0.57
CA ASP A 529 -19.48 15.18 -1.01
C ASP A 529 -19.35 14.60 -2.43
N LEU A 530 -20.01 13.48 -2.67
CA LEU A 530 -20.08 12.84 -3.98
C LEU A 530 -21.50 13.05 -4.56
N HIS A 531 -21.58 13.09 -5.89
CA HIS A 531 -22.84 13.10 -6.63
C HIS A 531 -23.02 11.77 -7.37
N PRO A 532 -23.46 10.72 -6.67
CA PRO A 532 -23.59 9.38 -7.27
C PRO A 532 -24.68 9.36 -8.33
N ASN A 533 -24.53 8.49 -9.31
CA ASN A 533 -25.55 8.13 -10.28
C ASN A 533 -25.93 6.65 -10.12
N ALA A 534 -27.04 6.22 -10.78
CA ALA A 534 -27.60 4.88 -10.55
C ALA A 534 -26.79 3.75 -11.19
N PHE A 535 -26.05 4.00 -12.29
CA PHE A 535 -25.46 2.94 -13.14
C PHE A 535 -24.02 3.21 -13.58
N GLY A 536 -23.42 4.30 -13.16
CA GLY A 536 -22.21 4.82 -13.78
C GLY A 536 -22.55 5.64 -15.04
N VAL A 537 -21.55 6.21 -15.68
CA VAL A 537 -21.72 6.99 -16.91
C VAL A 537 -22.00 6.03 -18.07
N ALA A 538 -23.20 6.13 -18.64
CA ALA A 538 -23.57 5.34 -19.82
C ALA A 538 -22.83 5.88 -21.06
N ARG A 539 -22.25 4.97 -21.82
CA ARG A 539 -21.63 5.29 -23.11
C ARG A 539 -22.62 4.96 -24.22
N LEU A 540 -22.92 5.93 -25.06
CA LEU A 540 -23.88 5.83 -26.15
C LEU A 540 -23.19 5.41 -27.44
#